data_54e4272d5708d59d58aee67176c26d1b
#
_entry.id   54e4272d5708d59d58aee67176c26d1b
#
_cell.length_a   1.000
_cell.length_b   1.000
_cell.length_c   1.000
_cell.angle_alpha   90.00
_cell.angle_beta   90.00
_cell.angle_gamma   90.00
#
_symmetry.space_group_name_H-M   'P 1'
#
loop_
_entity.id
_entity.type
_entity.pdbx_description
1 polymer ?
#
loop_
_entity_poly.entity_id
_entity_poly.type
_entity_poly.pdbx_seq_one_letter_code
_entity_poly.pdbx_strand_id
1 'polypeptide(L)'
;ATTITWTNDGDMILAAPQNGGAKNRNNIILKRGSSTDGQDFKESSWVALARGNACNGSMVLPQTGELYFNHRATGNVYRYNFEENGYNNNPEVPGGAGLNDFLAFSVPNQTVDFSMVPHPTGKYVYIIMHESHYILRSNYDEETKKLVTPYIVCGQSGQADYKDLVGINARINKPGQGVFVFNEEYKAANKDDWYDFYFADKENHCIRILTPDGVVSTFAGRGSASASSYKWGKQNGEVRERARFNQPVALAYDEVTKTFYVGDSGNYKIRKIAKEQASDDLVGEESNDNQDQENQ
;
A
#
# COMPACT_ATOMS: atom_id res chain seq x y z
N ALA A 1 -6.60 4.85 -8.79
CA ALA A 1 -5.34 4.91 -8.05
C ALA A 1 -4.23 4.42 -8.95
N THR A 2 -3.05 4.98 -8.81
CA THR A 2 -1.83 4.57 -9.52
C THR A 2 -0.91 3.94 -8.49
N THR A 3 -0.39 2.76 -8.79
CA THR A 3 0.58 2.09 -7.91
C THR A 3 1.98 2.27 -8.48
N ILE A 4 2.93 2.49 -7.59
CA ILE A 4 4.36 2.41 -7.86
C ILE A 4 4.88 1.16 -7.17
N THR A 5 5.65 0.35 -7.87
CA THR A 5 6.34 -0.82 -7.32
C THR A 5 7.77 -0.88 -7.87
N TRP A 6 8.59 -1.69 -7.25
CA TRP A 6 10.01 -1.81 -7.58
C TRP A 6 10.34 -3.26 -7.95
N THR A 7 11.19 -3.44 -8.95
CA THR A 7 11.78 -4.76 -9.23
C THR A 7 12.83 -5.09 -8.17
N ASN A 8 13.22 -6.35 -8.09
CA ASN A 8 14.30 -6.77 -7.21
C ASN A 8 15.65 -6.08 -7.55
N ASP A 9 15.81 -5.64 -8.80
CA ASP A 9 16.99 -4.91 -9.27
C ASP A 9 16.91 -3.39 -9.03
N GLY A 10 15.84 -2.92 -8.40
CA GLY A 10 15.64 -1.51 -8.05
C GLY A 10 15.04 -0.65 -9.17
N ASP A 11 14.59 -1.24 -10.27
CA ASP A 11 13.87 -0.49 -11.30
C ASP A 11 12.43 -0.18 -10.87
N MET A 12 11.95 1.00 -11.21
CA MET A 12 10.60 1.44 -10.87
C MET A 12 9.58 1.02 -11.94
N ILE A 13 8.46 0.48 -11.49
CA ILE A 13 7.30 0.16 -12.31
C ILE A 13 6.14 1.05 -11.90
N LEU A 14 5.49 1.63 -12.90
CA LEU A 14 4.32 2.47 -12.71
C LEU A 14 3.11 1.85 -13.41
N ALA A 15 2.08 1.52 -12.65
CA ALA A 15 0.77 1.21 -13.17
C ALA A 15 -0.01 2.51 -13.35
N ALA A 16 -0.19 2.94 -14.59
CA ALA A 16 -0.83 4.21 -14.92
C ALA A 16 -2.19 3.98 -15.61
N PRO A 17 -3.31 4.22 -14.93
CA PRO A 17 -4.61 4.28 -15.57
C PRO A 17 -4.67 5.53 -16.44
N GLN A 18 -4.80 5.38 -17.73
CA GLN A 18 -4.99 6.52 -18.62
C GLN A 18 -6.46 6.94 -18.68
N ASN A 19 -6.74 8.14 -18.22
CA ASN A 19 -8.01 8.82 -18.43
C ASN A 19 -7.92 9.71 -19.67
N GLY A 20 -8.60 9.30 -20.73
CA GLY A 20 -9.04 10.20 -21.80
C GLY A 20 -8.12 10.44 -22.98
N GLY A 21 -8.71 10.58 -24.16
CA GLY A 21 -8.10 11.02 -25.42
C GLY A 21 -7.77 9.89 -26.41
N ALA A 22 -8.24 10.07 -27.63
CA ALA A 22 -8.37 9.05 -28.65
C ALA A 22 -7.08 8.64 -29.30
N LYS A 23 -6.22 7.88 -28.95
CA LYS A 23 -5.33 7.10 -29.84
C LYS A 23 -4.49 6.00 -29.18
N ASN A 24 -4.19 6.03 -27.88
CA ASN A 24 -3.43 4.96 -27.22
C ASN A 24 -3.91 4.79 -25.77
N ARG A 25 -5.11 4.30 -25.61
CA ARG A 25 -5.88 4.33 -24.36
C ARG A 25 -5.76 3.11 -23.47
N ASN A 26 -4.80 2.28 -23.73
CA ASN A 26 -4.59 1.11 -22.91
C ASN A 26 -3.61 1.48 -21.81
N ASN A 27 -3.98 1.19 -20.59
CA ASN A 27 -3.11 1.42 -19.46
C ASN A 27 -1.82 0.65 -19.66
N ILE A 28 -0.75 1.39 -19.70
CA ILE A 28 0.57 0.84 -19.97
C ILE A 28 1.27 0.68 -18.64
N ILE A 29 1.79 -0.50 -18.39
CA ILE A 29 2.76 -0.72 -17.35
C ILE A 29 4.11 -0.30 -17.91
N LEU A 30 4.70 0.69 -17.28
CA LEU A 30 5.98 1.24 -17.70
C LEU A 30 7.05 0.80 -16.72
N LYS A 31 8.15 0.30 -17.26
CA LYS A 31 9.39 0.14 -16.50
C LYS A 31 10.32 1.29 -16.83
N ARG A 32 10.92 1.84 -15.81
CA ARG A 32 12.00 2.78 -15.98
C ARG A 32 13.34 2.04 -15.90
N GLY A 33 14.28 2.38 -16.79
CA GLY A 33 15.63 1.86 -16.72
C GLY A 33 16.31 2.24 -15.40
N SER A 34 17.13 1.36 -14.85
CA SER A 34 17.85 1.62 -13.62
C SER A 34 18.75 2.83 -13.80
N SER A 35 18.62 3.84 -12.95
CA SER A 35 19.65 4.82 -12.76
C SER A 35 20.44 4.40 -11.53
N THR A 36 21.63 3.91 -11.73
CA THR A 36 22.55 3.54 -10.66
C THR A 36 23.00 4.73 -9.83
N ASP A 37 22.69 5.95 -10.28
CA ASP A 37 23.11 7.20 -9.64
C ASP A 37 21.95 8.04 -9.04
N GLY A 38 20.73 7.54 -9.08
CA GLY A 38 19.57 8.20 -8.45
C GLY A 38 19.17 9.53 -9.08
N GLN A 39 19.83 9.96 -10.15
CA GLN A 39 19.73 11.34 -10.63
C GLN A 39 18.76 11.56 -11.80
N ASP A 40 18.48 10.58 -12.63
CA ASP A 40 17.80 10.88 -13.88
C ASP A 40 16.55 10.09 -14.17
N PHE A 41 15.42 10.62 -13.67
CA PHE A 41 14.12 10.25 -14.17
C PHE A 41 13.84 10.92 -15.54
N LYS A 42 14.62 10.60 -16.56
CA LYS A 42 14.41 11.12 -17.92
C LYS A 42 13.26 10.36 -18.59
N GLU A 43 12.38 11.09 -19.24
CA GLU A 43 11.24 10.54 -19.98
C GLU A 43 11.68 9.50 -21.01
N SER A 44 12.88 9.64 -21.57
CA SER A 44 13.48 8.71 -22.54
C SER A 44 13.85 7.33 -21.98
N SER A 45 13.84 7.14 -20.66
CA SER A 45 14.17 5.85 -20.01
C SER A 45 12.95 4.96 -19.72
N TRP A 46 11.75 5.42 -20.06
CA TRP A 46 10.54 4.65 -19.87
C TRP A 46 10.36 3.58 -20.95
N VAL A 47 10.02 2.39 -20.52
CA VAL A 47 9.78 1.23 -21.37
C VAL A 47 8.36 0.73 -21.13
N ALA A 48 7.56 0.60 -22.18
CA ALA A 48 6.27 -0.04 -22.10
C ALA A 48 6.45 -1.56 -21.99
N LEU A 49 6.04 -2.15 -20.87
CA LEU A 49 6.14 -3.59 -20.64
C LEU A 49 4.90 -4.35 -21.13
N ALA A 50 3.74 -3.86 -20.77
CA ALA A 50 2.46 -4.48 -21.14
C ALA A 50 1.36 -3.42 -21.21
N ARG A 51 0.34 -3.69 -22.01
CA ARG A 51 -0.90 -2.92 -22.02
C ARG A 51 -1.93 -3.67 -21.18
N GLY A 52 -2.32 -3.06 -20.07
CA GLY A 52 -3.47 -3.51 -19.29
C GLY A 52 -4.61 -2.52 -19.48
N ASN A 53 -5.80 -2.98 -19.80
CA ASN A 53 -6.96 -2.10 -19.90
C ASN A 53 -7.37 -1.69 -18.48
N ALA A 54 -7.21 -0.40 -18.12
CA ALA A 54 -7.51 0.14 -16.79
C ALA A 54 -6.67 -0.48 -15.63
N CYS A 55 -5.35 -0.62 -15.83
CA CYS A 55 -4.44 -1.06 -14.79
C CYS A 55 -4.24 0.03 -13.73
N ASN A 56 -4.57 -0.25 -12.47
CA ASN A 56 -4.38 0.68 -11.35
C ASN A 56 -3.63 0.06 -10.16
N GLY A 57 -3.30 -1.21 -10.24
CA GLY A 57 -2.53 -1.94 -9.25
C GLY A 57 -1.44 -2.79 -9.90
N SER A 58 -0.24 -2.72 -9.34
CA SER A 58 0.87 -3.58 -9.70
C SER A 58 1.68 -3.94 -8.46
N MET A 59 2.37 -5.07 -8.51
CA MET A 59 3.32 -5.50 -7.50
C MET A 59 4.40 -6.36 -8.16
N VAL A 60 5.56 -6.43 -7.54
CA VAL A 60 6.59 -7.43 -7.84
C VAL A 60 6.62 -8.43 -6.69
N LEU A 61 6.53 -9.71 -7.00
CA LEU A 61 6.59 -10.75 -5.99
C LEU A 61 8.06 -10.93 -5.56
N PRO A 62 8.41 -10.68 -4.28
CA PRO A 62 9.81 -10.65 -3.85
C PRO A 62 10.56 -11.96 -4.10
N GLN A 63 9.85 -13.08 -4.00
CA GLN A 63 10.43 -14.42 -4.13
C GLN A 63 10.87 -14.76 -5.55
N THR A 64 10.11 -14.32 -6.58
CA THR A 64 10.35 -14.68 -7.97
C THR A 64 10.79 -13.50 -8.84
N GLY A 65 10.63 -12.28 -8.36
CA GLY A 65 10.86 -11.07 -9.15
C GLY A 65 9.82 -10.82 -10.24
N GLU A 66 8.79 -11.65 -10.32
CA GLU A 66 7.73 -11.51 -11.32
C GLU A 66 6.80 -10.33 -11.03
N LEU A 67 6.41 -9.64 -12.09
CA LEU A 67 5.46 -8.54 -12.03
C LEU A 67 4.02 -9.08 -12.14
N TYR A 68 3.16 -8.65 -11.24
CA TYR A 68 1.72 -8.83 -11.30
C TYR A 68 1.03 -7.48 -11.46
N PHE A 69 0.02 -7.43 -12.32
CA PHE A 69 -0.77 -6.21 -12.53
C PHE A 69 -2.23 -6.55 -12.81
N ASN A 70 -3.12 -5.61 -12.53
CA ASN A 70 -4.54 -5.83 -12.62
C ASN A 70 -5.20 -5.21 -13.86
N HIS A 71 -6.35 -5.78 -14.21
CA HIS A 71 -7.32 -5.16 -15.10
C HIS A 71 -8.57 -4.80 -14.28
N ARG A 72 -8.69 -3.54 -13.95
CA ARG A 72 -9.73 -3.01 -13.07
C ARG A 72 -11.17 -3.40 -13.48
N ALA A 73 -11.48 -3.37 -14.78
CA ALA A 73 -12.84 -3.60 -15.26
C ALA A 73 -13.26 -5.07 -15.24
N THR A 74 -12.32 -6.01 -15.17
CA THR A 74 -12.62 -7.46 -15.20
C THR A 74 -12.26 -8.17 -13.91
N GLY A 75 -11.50 -7.51 -13.01
CA GLY A 75 -10.94 -8.15 -11.82
C GLY A 75 -9.79 -9.12 -12.12
N ASN A 76 -9.35 -9.21 -13.37
CA ASN A 76 -8.24 -10.09 -13.74
C ASN A 76 -6.91 -9.57 -13.20
N VAL A 77 -6.05 -10.49 -12.80
CA VAL A 77 -4.65 -10.25 -12.45
C VAL A 77 -3.78 -11.02 -13.41
N TYR A 78 -2.84 -10.33 -14.00
CA TYR A 78 -1.91 -10.87 -14.99
C TYR A 78 -0.53 -10.97 -14.40
N ARG A 79 0.22 -12.03 -14.78
CA ARG A 79 1.60 -12.28 -14.44
C ARG A 79 2.50 -11.91 -15.61
N TYR A 80 3.59 -11.25 -15.36
CA TYR A 80 4.62 -10.95 -16.33
C TYR A 80 5.98 -11.39 -15.78
N ASN A 81 6.61 -12.32 -16.48
CA ASN A 81 7.95 -12.79 -16.17
C ASN A 81 8.95 -12.07 -17.06
N PHE A 82 9.91 -11.36 -16.47
CA PHE A 82 10.90 -10.56 -17.21
C PHE A 82 11.89 -11.43 -17.99
N GLU A 83 12.20 -12.62 -17.52
CA GLU A 83 13.09 -13.56 -18.20
C GLU A 83 12.44 -14.16 -19.45
N GLU A 84 11.17 -14.55 -19.33
CA GLU A 84 10.39 -15.15 -20.43
C GLU A 84 9.94 -14.10 -21.45
N ASN A 85 9.50 -12.95 -21.02
CA ASN A 85 8.83 -11.94 -21.84
C ASN A 85 9.77 -10.81 -22.27
N GLY A 86 10.92 -10.65 -21.59
CA GLY A 86 11.90 -9.60 -21.87
C GLY A 86 11.40 -8.19 -21.53
N TYR A 87 12.19 -7.22 -21.93
CA TYR A 87 11.82 -5.80 -21.86
C TYR A 87 11.42 -5.34 -23.25
N ASN A 88 10.13 -5.22 -23.48
CA ASN A 88 9.63 -4.83 -24.79
C ASN A 88 9.37 -3.32 -24.87
N ASN A 89 10.10 -2.65 -25.77
CA ASN A 89 9.96 -1.21 -26.05
C ASN A 89 8.83 -0.90 -27.04
N ASN A 90 8.08 -1.91 -27.49
CA ASN A 90 7.05 -1.71 -28.49
C ASN A 90 5.74 -1.27 -27.82
N PRO A 91 5.24 -0.05 -28.07
CA PRO A 91 3.94 0.39 -27.57
C PRO A 91 2.76 -0.46 -28.08
N GLU A 92 2.99 -1.32 -29.05
CA GLU A 92 2.01 -2.30 -29.58
C GLU A 92 2.12 -3.68 -28.95
N VAL A 93 2.93 -3.85 -27.90
CA VAL A 93 2.94 -5.09 -27.12
C VAL A 93 1.53 -5.39 -26.61
N PRO A 94 1.10 -6.63 -26.74
CA PRO A 94 -0.30 -6.99 -26.87
C PRO A 94 -1.19 -6.55 -25.71
N GLY A 95 -1.90 -5.48 -25.92
CA GLY A 95 -3.05 -5.11 -25.10
C GLY A 95 -4.31 -5.61 -25.78
N GLY A 96 -4.66 -6.81 -25.67
CA GLY A 96 -5.90 -7.30 -26.24
C GLY A 96 -5.87 -8.82 -26.41
N ALA A 97 -5.29 -9.30 -27.48
CA ALA A 97 -5.32 -10.73 -27.79
C ALA A 97 -4.32 -11.56 -26.97
N GLY A 98 -3.25 -10.95 -26.44
CA GLY A 98 -2.19 -11.67 -25.71
C GLY A 98 -2.28 -11.58 -24.18
N LEU A 99 -3.17 -10.77 -23.61
CA LEU A 99 -3.26 -10.65 -22.14
C LEU A 99 -3.78 -11.91 -21.44
N ASN A 100 -4.53 -12.74 -22.13
CA ASN A 100 -5.00 -14.02 -21.58
C ASN A 100 -3.86 -14.99 -21.31
N ASP A 101 -2.76 -14.91 -22.05
CA ASP A 101 -1.58 -15.76 -21.87
C ASP A 101 -0.84 -15.42 -20.56
N PHE A 102 -1.09 -14.23 -20.00
CA PHE A 102 -0.53 -13.77 -18.73
C PHE A 102 -1.48 -13.90 -17.56
N LEU A 103 -2.71 -14.39 -17.75
CA LEU A 103 -3.71 -14.49 -16.70
C LEU A 103 -3.25 -15.37 -15.55
N ALA A 104 -3.09 -14.80 -14.37
CA ALA A 104 -2.75 -15.51 -13.15
C ALA A 104 -4.01 -15.98 -12.41
N PHE A 105 -4.93 -15.05 -12.14
CA PHE A 105 -6.23 -15.32 -11.50
C PHE A 105 -7.18 -14.13 -11.69
N SER A 106 -8.43 -14.30 -11.26
CA SER A 106 -9.42 -13.22 -11.20
C SER A 106 -9.90 -13.05 -9.77
N VAL A 107 -10.12 -11.80 -9.35
CA VAL A 107 -10.74 -11.50 -8.06
C VAL A 107 -12.28 -11.52 -8.19
N PRO A 108 -12.99 -11.90 -7.13
CA PRO A 108 -14.45 -11.83 -7.12
C PRO A 108 -14.93 -10.38 -7.23
N ASN A 109 -16.17 -10.19 -7.73
CA ASN A 109 -16.81 -8.88 -7.90
C ASN A 109 -16.01 -7.92 -8.80
N GLN A 110 -15.97 -8.26 -10.06
CA GLN A 110 -15.39 -7.50 -11.16
C GLN A 110 -15.97 -6.07 -11.21
N THR A 111 -15.17 -5.06 -11.39
CA THR A 111 -15.47 -3.62 -11.53
C THR A 111 -14.99 -2.74 -10.37
N VAL A 112 -14.08 -3.22 -9.56
CA VAL A 112 -13.59 -2.44 -8.43
C VAL A 112 -12.10 -2.16 -8.51
N ASP A 113 -11.73 -1.01 -8.03
CA ASP A 113 -10.33 -0.65 -7.81
C ASP A 113 -9.75 -1.51 -6.70
N PHE A 114 -8.61 -2.12 -6.96
CA PHE A 114 -7.88 -2.85 -5.95
C PHE A 114 -6.36 -2.67 -6.11
N SER A 115 -5.65 -2.77 -5.02
CA SER A 115 -4.20 -2.83 -5.00
C SER A 115 -3.72 -4.16 -4.45
N MET A 116 -2.48 -4.51 -4.76
CA MET A 116 -1.83 -5.74 -4.33
C MET A 116 -0.59 -5.40 -3.54
N VAL A 117 -0.41 -6.03 -2.39
CA VAL A 117 0.76 -5.84 -1.54
C VAL A 117 1.34 -7.20 -1.22
N PRO A 118 2.54 -7.52 -1.74
CA PRO A 118 3.17 -8.80 -1.48
C PRO A 118 3.70 -8.85 -0.05
N HIS A 119 3.57 -10.01 0.58
CA HIS A 119 4.24 -10.27 1.84
C HIS A 119 5.76 -10.24 1.64
N PRO A 120 6.57 -9.69 2.57
CA PRO A 120 8.02 -9.56 2.40
C PRO A 120 8.76 -10.88 2.11
N THR A 121 8.22 -12.00 2.57
CA THR A 121 8.78 -13.34 2.27
C THR A 121 8.28 -13.94 0.96
N GLY A 122 7.36 -13.29 0.25
CA GLY A 122 6.74 -13.81 -0.97
C GLY A 122 5.70 -14.94 -0.76
N LYS A 123 5.48 -15.41 0.46
CA LYS A 123 4.57 -16.53 0.75
C LYS A 123 3.12 -16.28 0.36
N TYR A 124 2.69 -15.02 0.33
CA TYR A 124 1.35 -14.63 -0.06
C TYR A 124 1.27 -13.14 -0.44
N VAL A 125 0.11 -12.75 -0.93
CA VAL A 125 -0.21 -11.38 -1.31
C VAL A 125 -1.52 -10.97 -0.68
N TYR A 126 -1.61 -9.77 -0.15
CA TYR A 126 -2.89 -9.14 0.17
C TYR A 126 -3.40 -8.34 -1.02
N ILE A 127 -4.69 -8.50 -1.32
CA ILE A 127 -5.42 -7.79 -2.36
C ILE A 127 -6.48 -6.94 -1.68
N ILE A 128 -6.30 -5.64 -1.73
CA ILE A 128 -7.12 -4.67 -1.01
C ILE A 128 -8.23 -4.20 -1.94
N MET A 129 -9.46 -4.56 -1.64
CA MET A 129 -10.64 -4.24 -2.46
C MET A 129 -11.22 -2.89 -2.01
N HIS A 130 -10.74 -1.80 -2.63
CA HIS A 130 -10.96 -0.42 -2.16
C HIS A 130 -12.43 -0.03 -1.99
N GLU A 131 -13.28 -0.40 -2.92
CA GLU A 131 -14.70 -0.03 -2.88
C GLU A 131 -15.61 -1.14 -2.32
N SER A 132 -15.04 -2.31 -2.01
CA SER A 132 -15.81 -3.50 -1.61
C SER A 132 -15.69 -3.85 -0.13
N HIS A 133 -14.89 -3.09 0.63
CA HIS A 133 -14.80 -3.17 2.10
C HIS A 133 -14.24 -4.50 2.65
N TYR A 134 -13.29 -5.12 1.95
CA TYR A 134 -12.61 -6.33 2.41
C TYR A 134 -11.20 -6.44 1.83
N ILE A 135 -10.41 -7.32 2.43
CA ILE A 135 -9.08 -7.69 1.96
C ILE A 135 -9.07 -9.19 1.68
N LEU A 136 -8.50 -9.55 0.52
CA LEU A 136 -8.24 -10.93 0.12
C LEU A 136 -6.79 -11.30 0.40
N ARG A 137 -6.54 -12.60 0.51
CA ARG A 137 -5.21 -13.21 0.51
C ARG A 137 -5.13 -14.24 -0.60
N SER A 138 -4.05 -14.20 -1.38
CA SER A 138 -3.66 -15.24 -2.33
C SER A 138 -2.31 -15.82 -1.88
N ASN A 139 -2.27 -17.10 -1.58
CA ASN A 139 -1.02 -17.77 -1.21
C ASN A 139 -0.20 -18.09 -2.45
N TYR A 140 1.12 -18.10 -2.29
CA TYR A 140 2.03 -18.62 -3.30
C TYR A 140 2.18 -20.13 -3.10
N ASP A 141 1.98 -20.87 -4.18
CA ASP A 141 2.12 -22.33 -4.23
C ASP A 141 3.52 -22.68 -4.76
N GLU A 142 4.33 -23.28 -3.92
CA GLU A 142 5.71 -23.63 -4.23
C GLU A 142 5.83 -24.76 -5.27
N GLU A 143 4.82 -25.62 -5.40
CA GLU A 143 4.83 -26.72 -6.37
C GLU A 143 4.49 -26.20 -7.76
N THR A 144 3.43 -25.40 -7.87
CA THR A 144 2.98 -24.85 -9.15
C THR A 144 3.69 -23.56 -9.53
N LYS A 145 4.44 -22.95 -8.59
CA LYS A 145 5.11 -21.65 -8.76
C LYS A 145 4.16 -20.52 -9.15
N LYS A 146 2.96 -20.50 -8.55
CA LYS A 146 1.89 -19.54 -8.86
C LYS A 146 1.17 -19.05 -7.61
N LEU A 147 0.58 -17.87 -7.70
CA LEU A 147 -0.43 -17.42 -6.76
C LEU A 147 -1.73 -18.20 -6.99
N VAL A 148 -2.34 -18.68 -5.91
CA VAL A 148 -3.60 -19.45 -5.96
C VAL A 148 -4.81 -18.54 -5.85
N THR A 149 -6.01 -19.10 -6.06
CA THR A 149 -7.28 -18.39 -5.95
C THR A 149 -7.40 -17.66 -4.61
N PRO A 150 -7.66 -16.35 -4.60
CA PRO A 150 -7.71 -15.58 -3.37
C PRO A 150 -8.98 -15.85 -2.55
N TYR A 151 -8.87 -15.66 -1.24
CA TYR A 151 -9.96 -15.76 -0.27
C TYR A 151 -9.98 -14.56 0.69
N ILE A 152 -11.14 -14.26 1.29
CA ILE A 152 -11.29 -13.11 2.20
C ILE A 152 -10.61 -13.39 3.53
N VAL A 153 -9.71 -12.48 3.97
CA VAL A 153 -9.05 -12.54 5.29
C VAL A 153 -9.63 -11.57 6.30
N CYS A 154 -10.18 -10.44 5.86
CA CYS A 154 -10.92 -9.54 6.75
C CYS A 154 -11.92 -8.67 5.99
N GLY A 155 -12.93 -8.21 6.71
CA GLY A 155 -14.02 -7.43 6.13
C GLY A 155 -15.05 -8.29 5.42
N GLN A 156 -16.02 -7.65 4.80
CA GLN A 156 -17.09 -8.33 4.06
C GLN A 156 -17.61 -7.45 2.94
N SER A 157 -17.85 -8.08 1.78
CA SER A 157 -18.36 -7.39 0.59
C SER A 157 -19.65 -6.63 0.88
N GLY A 158 -19.67 -5.35 0.53
CA GLY A 158 -20.84 -4.48 0.69
C GLY A 158 -21.19 -4.10 2.15
N GLN A 159 -20.36 -4.49 3.12
CA GLN A 159 -20.61 -4.24 4.54
C GLN A 159 -19.64 -3.20 5.11
N ALA A 160 -19.79 -1.95 4.65
CA ALA A 160 -19.03 -0.81 5.17
C ALA A 160 -19.40 -0.51 6.62
N ASP A 161 -18.46 -0.58 7.54
CA ASP A 161 -18.65 -0.22 8.94
C ASP A 161 -17.27 -0.10 9.64
N TYR A 162 -17.27 0.13 10.95
CA TYR A 162 -16.08 0.13 11.80
C TYR A 162 -16.26 -0.88 12.94
N LYS A 163 -15.51 -1.99 12.88
CA LYS A 163 -15.45 -2.99 13.96
C LYS A 163 -14.08 -3.62 14.05
N ASP A 164 -13.47 -3.56 15.22
CA ASP A 164 -12.25 -4.26 15.58
C ASP A 164 -12.62 -5.70 15.99
N LEU A 165 -12.53 -6.65 15.07
CA LEU A 165 -12.87 -8.06 15.25
C LEU A 165 -11.95 -8.95 14.41
N VAL A 166 -12.25 -10.25 14.37
CA VAL A 166 -11.47 -11.25 13.64
C VAL A 166 -12.11 -11.57 12.28
N GLY A 167 -11.30 -11.60 11.24
CA GLY A 167 -11.67 -12.12 9.93
C GLY A 167 -12.87 -11.40 9.31
N ILE A 168 -13.82 -12.18 8.82
CA ILE A 168 -15.04 -11.68 8.18
C ILE A 168 -16.01 -10.98 9.14
N ASN A 169 -15.79 -11.04 10.45
CA ASN A 169 -16.58 -10.29 11.43
C ASN A 169 -16.07 -8.86 11.63
N ALA A 170 -14.82 -8.59 11.26
CA ALA A 170 -14.31 -7.23 11.22
C ALA A 170 -15.07 -6.39 10.20
N ARG A 171 -15.13 -5.09 10.42
CA ARG A 171 -15.69 -4.15 9.46
C ARG A 171 -14.68 -3.06 9.16
N ILE A 172 -14.50 -2.83 7.88
CA ILE A 172 -13.63 -1.80 7.32
C ILE A 172 -14.39 -1.02 6.25
N ASN A 173 -13.95 0.18 5.93
CA ASN A 173 -14.69 1.03 5.02
C ASN A 173 -13.79 1.70 3.99
N LYS A 174 -13.83 1.18 2.75
CA LYS A 174 -12.98 1.61 1.64
C LYS A 174 -11.49 1.58 1.99
N PRO A 175 -10.93 0.41 2.30
CA PRO A 175 -9.52 0.29 2.65
C PRO A 175 -8.62 0.83 1.54
N GLY A 176 -7.63 1.62 1.91
CA GLY A 176 -6.58 2.12 1.02
C GLY A 176 -5.37 1.19 0.98
N GLN A 177 -4.22 1.74 0.60
CA GLN A 177 -2.95 0.99 0.60
C GLN A 177 -2.49 0.67 2.01
N GLY A 178 -1.68 -0.38 2.13
CA GLY A 178 -1.06 -0.80 3.37
C GLY A 178 0.37 -1.27 3.16
N VAL A 179 1.00 -1.64 4.26
CA VAL A 179 2.40 -2.09 4.33
C VAL A 179 2.55 -3.16 5.39
N PHE A 180 3.37 -4.17 5.10
CA PHE A 180 3.80 -5.15 6.09
C PHE A 180 4.90 -4.58 6.95
N VAL A 181 4.81 -4.78 8.25
CA VAL A 181 5.79 -4.34 9.24
C VAL A 181 6.21 -5.53 10.09
N PHE A 182 7.50 -5.73 10.19
CA PHE A 182 8.08 -6.81 10.97
C PHE A 182 7.78 -6.64 12.45
N ASN A 183 7.38 -7.74 13.11
CA ASN A 183 7.04 -7.79 14.52
C ASN A 183 8.03 -8.68 15.27
N GLU A 184 8.91 -8.05 16.05
CA GLU A 184 9.96 -8.72 16.83
C GLU A 184 9.37 -9.73 17.85
N GLU A 185 8.20 -9.45 18.41
CA GLU A 185 7.55 -10.32 19.40
C GLU A 185 7.08 -11.62 18.74
N TYR A 186 6.60 -11.57 17.49
CA TYR A 186 6.21 -12.76 16.76
C TYR A 186 7.41 -13.64 16.44
N LYS A 187 8.54 -13.04 16.08
CA LYS A 187 9.79 -13.76 15.90
C LYS A 187 10.28 -14.38 17.19
N ALA A 188 10.28 -13.63 18.28
CA ALA A 188 10.69 -14.12 19.61
C ALA A 188 9.79 -15.25 20.10
N ALA A 189 8.50 -15.20 19.79
CA ALA A 189 7.52 -16.25 20.09
C ALA A 189 7.53 -17.42 19.09
N ASN A 190 8.44 -17.40 18.11
CA ASN A 190 8.56 -18.41 17.05
C ASN A 190 7.26 -18.69 16.30
N LYS A 191 6.49 -17.64 16.00
CA LYS A 191 5.28 -17.75 15.17
C LYS A 191 5.65 -18.07 13.71
N ASP A 192 4.71 -18.63 12.95
CA ASP A 192 4.90 -18.97 11.53
C ASP A 192 5.02 -17.73 10.63
N ASP A 193 4.44 -16.63 11.06
CA ASP A 193 4.48 -15.36 10.37
C ASP A 193 4.83 -14.23 11.36
N TRP A 194 5.74 -13.35 10.93
CA TRP A 194 6.32 -12.30 11.79
C TRP A 194 5.92 -10.89 11.38
N TYR A 195 4.89 -10.74 10.54
CA TYR A 195 4.53 -9.44 10.01
C TYR A 195 3.08 -9.08 10.30
N ASP A 196 2.89 -7.91 10.85
CA ASP A 196 1.58 -7.26 10.88
C ASP A 196 1.36 -6.45 9.60
N PHE A 197 0.13 -6.41 9.12
CA PHE A 197 -0.25 -5.59 8.00
C PHE A 197 -0.98 -4.34 8.45
N TYR A 198 -0.36 -3.19 8.25
CA TYR A 198 -0.95 -1.89 8.54
C TYR A 198 -1.60 -1.33 7.27
N PHE A 199 -2.82 -0.83 7.37
CA PHE A 199 -3.52 -0.29 6.22
C PHE A 199 -4.38 0.93 6.55
N ALA A 200 -4.60 1.79 5.56
CA ALA A 200 -5.48 2.93 5.67
C ALA A 200 -6.94 2.47 5.57
N ASP A 201 -7.75 2.76 6.57
CA ASP A 201 -9.19 2.53 6.56
C ASP A 201 -9.88 3.85 6.25
N LYS A 202 -9.95 4.18 4.94
CA LYS A 202 -10.16 5.51 4.39
C LYS A 202 -11.39 6.21 4.96
N GLU A 203 -12.58 5.61 4.83
CA GLU A 203 -13.83 6.24 5.26
C GLU A 203 -14.09 6.08 6.77
N ASN A 204 -13.27 5.28 7.46
CA ASN A 204 -13.20 5.24 8.91
C ASN A 204 -12.16 6.20 9.48
N HIS A 205 -11.43 6.93 8.62
CA HIS A 205 -10.48 7.98 8.97
C HIS A 205 -9.39 7.53 9.96
N CYS A 206 -8.92 6.30 9.82
CA CYS A 206 -7.93 5.71 10.73
C CYS A 206 -6.98 4.76 9.99
N ILE A 207 -5.94 4.36 10.70
CA ILE A 207 -5.02 3.30 10.28
C ILE A 207 -5.31 2.08 11.12
N ARG A 208 -5.45 0.92 10.47
CA ARG A 208 -5.75 -0.37 11.11
C ARG A 208 -4.57 -1.31 11.01
N ILE A 209 -4.56 -2.31 11.86
CA ILE A 209 -3.66 -3.47 11.83
C ILE A 209 -4.49 -4.71 11.51
N LEU A 210 -3.97 -5.55 10.63
CA LEU A 210 -4.42 -6.92 10.40
C LEU A 210 -3.26 -7.85 10.76
N THR A 211 -3.43 -8.64 11.81
CA THR A 211 -2.43 -9.63 12.23
C THR A 211 -2.46 -10.85 11.31
N PRO A 212 -1.40 -11.70 11.30
CA PRO A 212 -1.41 -12.97 10.58
C PRO A 212 -2.60 -13.90 10.95
N ASP A 213 -3.05 -13.82 12.19
CA ASP A 213 -4.19 -14.59 12.71
C ASP A 213 -5.57 -14.00 12.32
N GLY A 214 -5.57 -12.93 11.51
CA GLY A 214 -6.79 -12.29 11.01
C GLY A 214 -7.45 -11.32 11.98
N VAL A 215 -6.81 -10.94 13.08
CA VAL A 215 -7.34 -9.94 14.01
C VAL A 215 -7.18 -8.54 13.41
N VAL A 216 -8.27 -7.80 13.35
CA VAL A 216 -8.27 -6.39 12.94
C VAL A 216 -8.42 -5.51 14.17
N SER A 217 -7.52 -4.56 14.33
CA SER A 217 -7.54 -3.55 15.38
C SER A 217 -7.17 -2.17 14.85
N THR A 218 -7.43 -1.12 15.62
CA THR A 218 -7.12 0.25 15.21
C THR A 218 -5.78 0.69 15.79
N PHE A 219 -4.86 1.07 14.92
CA PHE A 219 -3.52 1.55 15.26
C PHE A 219 -3.50 3.05 15.55
N ALA A 220 -4.00 3.87 14.62
CA ALA A 220 -3.92 5.33 14.71
C ALA A 220 -5.20 5.99 14.20
N GLY A 221 -5.53 7.14 14.78
CA GLY A 221 -6.81 7.78 14.55
C GLY A 221 -7.89 7.22 15.47
N ARG A 222 -8.98 7.94 15.61
CA ARG A 222 -10.04 7.52 16.53
C ARG A 222 -10.85 6.36 15.97
N GLY A 223 -11.13 6.38 14.66
CA GLY A 223 -12.04 5.43 14.03
C GLY A 223 -13.44 5.49 14.65
N SER A 224 -14.47 5.31 13.91
CA SER A 224 -15.82 5.16 14.44
C SER A 224 -16.80 4.84 13.31
N ALA A 225 -17.74 3.95 13.55
CA ALA A 225 -18.90 3.76 12.70
C ALA A 225 -19.88 4.95 12.75
N SER A 226 -19.81 5.80 13.78
CA SER A 226 -20.70 6.94 13.88
C SER A 226 -20.28 8.06 12.94
N ALA A 227 -21.25 8.71 12.30
CA ALA A 227 -21.06 9.87 11.43
C ALA A 227 -20.68 11.15 12.15
N SER A 228 -20.26 11.10 13.42
CA SER A 228 -19.93 12.29 14.18
C SER A 228 -18.65 12.95 13.64
N SER A 229 -18.65 14.29 13.66
CA SER A 229 -17.51 15.14 13.25
C SER A 229 -16.23 14.92 14.07
N TYR A 230 -16.28 14.10 15.12
CA TYR A 230 -15.13 13.79 15.97
C TYR A 230 -14.23 12.67 15.43
N LYS A 231 -14.66 11.92 14.42
CA LYS A 231 -13.86 10.82 13.89
C LYS A 231 -12.73 11.26 12.96
N TRP A 232 -12.91 12.35 12.24
CA TRP A 232 -11.93 12.88 11.29
C TRP A 232 -11.44 14.28 11.67
N GLY A 233 -10.29 14.67 11.15
CA GLY A 233 -9.70 15.98 11.41
C GLY A 233 -8.23 16.03 11.03
N LYS A 234 -7.53 17.03 11.51
CA LYS A 234 -6.12 17.31 11.22
C LYS A 234 -5.23 17.39 12.47
N GLN A 235 -5.75 17.01 13.61
CA GLN A 235 -5.05 17.10 14.89
C GLN A 235 -3.86 16.13 14.92
N ASN A 236 -2.75 16.60 15.49
CA ASN A 236 -1.60 15.81 15.87
C ASN A 236 -1.69 15.44 17.36
N GLY A 237 -0.85 14.50 17.77
CA GLY A 237 -0.70 14.05 19.15
C GLY A 237 -0.73 12.53 19.26
N GLU A 238 -1.01 12.04 20.44
CA GLU A 238 -1.07 10.60 20.71
C GLU A 238 -1.97 9.90 19.67
N VAL A 239 -1.49 8.78 19.17
CA VAL A 239 -2.02 8.16 17.93
C VAL A 239 -3.47 7.68 18.05
N ARG A 240 -3.91 7.27 19.23
CA ARG A 240 -5.28 6.76 19.49
C ARG A 240 -6.24 7.83 20.01
N GLU A 241 -5.80 8.67 20.94
CA GLU A 241 -6.69 9.59 21.63
C GLU A 241 -6.81 10.94 20.94
N ARG A 242 -5.70 11.47 20.42
CA ARG A 242 -5.62 12.84 19.89
C ARG A 242 -5.53 12.92 18.37
N ALA A 243 -4.72 12.07 17.75
CA ALA A 243 -4.53 12.14 16.31
C ALA A 243 -5.84 11.93 15.56
N ARG A 244 -6.04 12.72 14.51
CA ARG A 244 -7.17 12.60 13.58
C ARG A 244 -6.64 12.63 12.17
N PHE A 245 -7.18 11.79 11.32
CA PHE A 245 -6.95 11.76 9.88
C PHE A 245 -8.24 12.14 9.14
N ASN A 246 -8.12 12.45 7.88
CA ASN A 246 -9.25 12.67 7.00
C ASN A 246 -9.03 11.92 5.69
N GLN A 247 -9.72 10.79 5.55
CA GLN A 247 -9.62 9.89 4.39
C GLN A 247 -8.17 9.52 4.05
N PRO A 248 -7.41 8.87 4.97
CA PRO A 248 -6.08 8.38 4.65
C PRO A 248 -6.18 7.32 3.54
N VAL A 249 -5.25 7.35 2.57
CA VAL A 249 -5.33 6.48 1.39
C VAL A 249 -4.07 5.64 1.16
N ALA A 250 -2.94 6.08 1.69
CA ALA A 250 -1.66 5.45 1.46
C ALA A 250 -0.84 5.37 2.75
N LEU A 251 -0.03 4.35 2.84
CA LEU A 251 0.86 4.10 3.96
C LEU A 251 2.21 3.63 3.45
N ALA A 252 3.28 4.18 3.99
CA ALA A 252 4.64 3.70 3.83
C ALA A 252 5.30 3.57 5.20
N TYR A 253 6.25 2.67 5.33
CA TYR A 253 6.99 2.45 6.56
C TYR A 253 8.49 2.47 6.30
N ASP A 254 9.20 3.22 7.09
CA ASP A 254 10.67 3.23 7.12
C ASP A 254 11.13 2.32 8.24
N GLU A 255 11.70 1.19 7.86
CA GLU A 255 12.18 0.16 8.78
C GLU A 255 13.36 0.65 9.64
N VAL A 256 14.19 1.55 9.12
CA VAL A 256 15.36 2.07 9.83
C VAL A 256 14.94 3.01 10.95
N THR A 257 14.09 3.97 10.63
CA THR A 257 13.61 4.97 11.60
C THR A 257 12.36 4.55 12.35
N LYS A 258 11.80 3.37 12.03
CA LYS A 258 10.55 2.85 12.60
C LYS A 258 9.39 3.86 12.47
N THR A 259 9.32 4.52 11.32
CA THR A 259 8.41 5.63 11.08
C THR A 259 7.40 5.31 9.99
N PHE A 260 6.12 5.56 10.26
CA PHE A 260 5.07 5.54 9.23
C PHE A 260 4.89 6.91 8.58
N TYR A 261 4.67 6.90 7.28
CA TYR A 261 4.21 8.04 6.51
C TYR A 261 2.83 7.77 5.96
N VAL A 262 1.88 8.65 6.28
CA VAL A 262 0.46 8.49 5.95
C VAL A 262 0.07 9.53 4.92
N GLY A 263 -0.45 9.10 3.79
CA GLY A 263 -1.10 9.96 2.82
C GLY A 263 -2.50 10.34 3.30
N ASP A 264 -2.62 11.45 4.01
CA ASP A 264 -3.86 11.97 4.64
C ASP A 264 -4.61 12.84 3.63
N SER A 265 -5.28 12.19 2.67
CA SER A 265 -5.73 12.80 1.42
C SER A 265 -6.79 13.89 1.62
N GLY A 266 -7.74 13.72 2.52
CA GLY A 266 -8.75 14.72 2.82
C GLY A 266 -8.21 15.95 3.54
N ASN A 267 -6.99 15.87 4.08
CA ASN A 267 -6.24 17.00 4.65
C ASN A 267 -5.15 17.52 3.72
N TYR A 268 -4.94 16.92 2.55
CA TYR A 268 -3.89 17.29 1.58
C TYR A 268 -2.49 17.29 2.20
N LYS A 269 -2.17 16.27 3.03
CA LYS A 269 -0.92 16.19 3.79
C LYS A 269 -0.34 14.79 3.77
N ILE A 270 0.99 14.73 3.88
CA ILE A 270 1.69 13.54 4.34
C ILE A 270 1.94 13.73 5.84
N ARG A 271 1.49 12.77 6.64
CA ARG A 271 1.63 12.77 8.09
C ARG A 271 2.65 11.72 8.52
N LYS A 272 3.40 12.04 9.55
CA LYS A 272 4.40 11.15 10.16
C LYS A 272 3.86 10.58 11.47
N ILE A 273 4.01 9.26 11.67
CA ILE A 273 3.82 8.59 12.96
C ILE A 273 5.16 7.97 13.34
N ALA A 274 5.73 8.44 14.43
CA ALA A 274 7.00 7.95 14.97
C ALA A 274 6.91 7.91 16.49
N LYS A 275 7.78 7.12 17.13
CA LYS A 275 7.97 7.24 18.58
C LYS A 275 8.54 8.63 18.88
N GLU A 276 8.04 9.26 19.93
CA GLU A 276 8.61 10.49 20.44
C GLU A 276 10.04 10.17 20.93
N GLN A 277 11.03 10.88 20.39
CA GLN A 277 12.36 10.82 20.96
C GLN A 277 12.29 11.55 22.30
N ALA A 278 12.67 10.90 23.37
CA ALA A 278 12.89 11.59 24.64
C ALA A 278 13.92 12.67 24.36
N SER A 279 13.54 13.93 24.58
CA SER A 279 14.46 15.05 24.48
C SER A 279 15.37 15.00 25.71
N ASP A 280 16.53 14.36 25.59
CA ASP A 280 17.60 14.45 26.58
C ASP A 280 18.29 15.83 26.60
N ASP A 281 17.82 16.78 25.81
CA ASP A 281 18.46 18.08 25.60
C ASP A 281 17.68 19.27 26.19
N LEU A 282 17.11 19.13 27.37
CA LEU A 282 16.65 20.30 28.15
C LEU A 282 17.29 20.37 29.54
N VAL A 283 18.61 20.14 29.59
CA VAL A 283 19.43 20.51 30.75
C VAL A 283 20.61 21.36 30.24
N GLY A 284 20.46 22.67 30.37
CA GLY A 284 21.60 23.57 30.35
C GLY A 284 21.64 24.60 29.22
N GLU A 285 20.86 25.63 29.32
CA GLU A 285 21.29 27.02 29.06
C GLU A 285 20.40 27.94 29.89
N GLU A 286 20.70 28.06 31.17
CA GLU A 286 20.42 29.28 31.90
C GLU A 286 21.28 30.36 31.29
N SER A 287 20.76 31.17 30.41
CA SER A 287 21.37 32.41 29.98
C SER A 287 21.47 33.36 31.19
N ASN A 288 22.66 33.59 31.65
CA ASN A 288 23.05 34.72 32.45
C ASN A 288 22.86 36.01 31.65
N ASP A 289 21.65 36.57 31.71
CA ASP A 289 21.39 37.97 31.37
C ASP A 289 21.03 38.75 32.65
N ASN A 290 22.09 39.02 33.44
CA ASN A 290 22.15 40.07 34.43
C ASN A 290 23.52 40.75 34.33
N GLN A 291 23.56 41.82 33.54
CA GLN A 291 24.40 42.98 33.75
C GLN A 291 24.22 43.93 32.57
N ASP A 292 23.45 44.96 32.80
CA ASP A 292 23.82 46.37 32.52
C ASP A 292 22.63 47.29 32.70
N GLN A 293 22.33 47.60 33.95
CA GLN A 293 21.72 48.85 34.31
C GLN A 293 22.67 49.55 35.27
N GLU A 294 23.50 50.45 34.71
CA GLU A 294 23.92 51.70 35.38
C GLU A 294 24.62 52.58 34.36
N ASN A 295 24.15 53.82 34.30
CA ASN A 295 24.76 55.05 33.81
C ASN A 295 24.19 55.62 32.50
N GLN A 296 23.38 56.57 32.73
CA GLN A 296 23.19 57.95 32.33
C GLN A 296 21.77 58.25 31.89
#